data_0f70f31c8c2366cc06dc7b3287ff90d5
#
_entry.id   0f70f31c8c2366cc06dc7b3287ff90d5
#
_cell.length_a   1.000
_cell.length_b   1.000
_cell.length_c   1.000
_cell.angle_alpha   90.00
_cell.angle_beta   90.00
_cell.angle_gamma   90.00
#
_symmetry.space_group_name_H-M   'P 1'
#
loop_
_entity.id
_entity.type
_entity.pdbx_description
1 polymer ?
#
loop_
_entity_poly.entity_id
_entity_poly.type
_entity_poly.pdbx_seq_one_letter_code
_entity_poly.pdbx_strand_id
1 'polypeptide(L)'
;MGSLSTKEARRAVRGRPRDAALDGAILDATEQALASRGYEAMTMGQVAAAAGVSKPTIYLRYRSKADLVAAMIDRLEPPLPATTGTSARDDLVDLVRMGQRWVDRHGLRLVAAVILEQADHPELMDRFRQRAVDPVRDAFERALAAGVARGELRRDAVDDEIIDALAGAYWARSWAKRPAPRGWAGRLVDGILRGCSQRLNDI
;
A
#
# COMPACT_ATOMS: atom_id res chain seq x y z
N MET A 1 20.75 61.32 6.82
CA MET A 1 20.45 60.92 8.19
C MET A 1 19.15 60.17 8.13
N GLY A 2 19.02 58.89 8.43
CA GLY A 2 19.89 57.88 9.00
C GLY A 2 19.45 56.52 8.52
N SER A 3 20.46 55.69 8.32
CA SER A 3 20.41 54.29 8.02
C SER A 3 19.84 53.51 9.21
N LEU A 4 18.73 52.82 9.03
CA LEU A 4 18.26 51.78 9.96
C LEU A 4 18.24 50.45 9.23
N SER A 5 19.29 49.83 9.41
CA SER A 5 19.60 48.49 9.93
C SER A 5 19.02 47.30 9.18
N THR A 6 19.85 46.83 8.26
CA THR A 6 19.85 45.54 7.53
C THR A 6 19.92 44.33 8.45
N LYS A 7 19.63 44.41 9.77
CA LYS A 7 19.89 43.39 10.77
C LYS A 7 18.66 42.60 11.23
N GLU A 8 17.44 43.01 10.86
CA GLU A 8 16.20 42.32 11.24
C GLU A 8 15.66 41.32 10.23
N ALA A 9 16.19 41.29 9.02
CA ALA A 9 15.77 40.35 7.96
C ALA A 9 16.41 38.95 8.05
N ARG A 10 17.21 38.67 9.08
CA ARG A 10 17.98 37.41 9.17
C ARG A 10 17.50 36.45 10.25
N ARG A 11 16.26 36.49 10.67
CA ARG A 11 15.74 35.55 11.67
C ARG A 11 14.52 34.76 11.23
N ALA A 12 14.46 34.39 9.95
CA ALA A 12 13.69 33.22 9.58
C ALA A 12 14.61 32.01 9.79
N VAL A 13 14.52 31.39 10.95
CA VAL A 13 15.09 30.05 11.18
C VAL A 13 14.32 29.11 10.26
N ARG A 14 14.76 29.00 9.02
CA ARG A 14 14.43 27.86 8.16
C ARG A 14 15.01 26.62 8.84
N GLY A 15 14.13 25.86 9.52
CA GLY A 15 14.48 24.51 9.93
C GLY A 15 15.12 23.80 8.74
N ARG A 16 16.26 23.19 8.97
CA ARG A 16 16.99 22.41 7.93
C ARG A 16 15.96 21.53 7.22
N PRO A 17 15.88 21.55 5.86
CA PRO A 17 14.97 20.72 5.11
C PRO A 17 15.08 19.29 5.65
N ARG A 18 13.93 18.62 5.92
CA ARG A 18 13.96 17.21 6.32
C ARG A 18 14.76 16.47 5.28
N ASP A 19 15.76 15.75 5.72
CA ASP A 19 16.59 14.94 4.84
C ASP A 19 15.74 13.73 4.43
N ALA A 20 15.19 13.77 3.22
CA ALA A 20 14.31 12.74 2.69
C ALA A 20 14.99 11.36 2.62
N ALA A 21 16.31 11.34 2.40
CA ALA A 21 17.09 10.10 2.40
C ALA A 21 17.16 9.49 3.81
N LEU A 22 17.32 10.33 4.82
CA LEU A 22 17.36 9.90 6.21
C LEU A 22 15.98 9.40 6.69
N ASP A 23 14.90 10.11 6.33
CA ASP A 23 13.53 9.67 6.63
C ASP A 23 13.26 8.32 5.91
N GLY A 24 13.73 8.17 4.65
CA GLY A 24 13.67 6.92 3.92
C GLY A 24 14.33 5.76 4.68
N ALA A 25 15.57 5.93 5.11
CA ALA A 25 16.32 4.89 5.84
C ALA A 25 15.64 4.51 7.17
N ILE A 26 15.08 5.48 7.91
CA ILE A 26 14.34 5.22 9.15
C ILE A 26 13.08 4.39 8.87
N LEU A 27 12.31 4.75 7.86
CA LEU A 27 11.06 4.05 7.54
C LEU A 27 11.32 2.65 6.95
N ASP A 28 12.39 2.45 6.18
CA ASP A 28 12.82 1.13 5.70
C ASP A 28 13.24 0.22 6.86
N ALA A 29 14.00 0.76 7.83
CA ALA A 29 14.38 0.04 9.04
C ALA A 29 13.15 -0.28 9.92
N THR A 30 12.14 0.60 9.94
CA THR A 30 10.87 0.37 10.64
C THR A 30 10.09 -0.78 10.02
N GLU A 31 9.95 -0.80 8.70
CA GLU A 31 9.28 -1.88 7.96
C GLU A 31 9.94 -3.23 8.25
N GLN A 32 11.27 -3.30 8.17
CA GLN A 32 12.02 -4.52 8.47
C GLN A 32 11.87 -4.97 9.91
N ALA A 33 11.93 -4.03 10.87
CA ALA A 33 11.78 -4.35 12.29
C ALA A 33 10.36 -4.86 12.60
N LEU A 34 9.33 -4.20 12.05
CA LEU A 34 7.94 -4.60 12.20
C LEU A 34 7.68 -5.98 11.59
N ALA A 35 8.13 -6.23 10.35
CA ALA A 35 7.97 -7.51 9.68
C ALA A 35 8.72 -8.67 10.36
N SER A 36 9.88 -8.41 11.00
CA SER A 36 10.70 -9.46 11.61
C SER A 36 10.34 -9.76 13.06
N ARG A 37 9.92 -8.76 13.84
CA ARG A 37 9.75 -8.82 15.29
C ARG A 37 8.32 -8.60 15.75
N GLY A 38 7.47 -8.01 14.93
CA GLY A 38 6.16 -7.50 15.31
C GLY A 38 6.25 -6.15 16.03
N TYR A 39 5.08 -5.56 16.25
CA TYR A 39 4.97 -4.23 16.85
C TYR A 39 5.50 -4.21 18.29
N GLU A 40 5.07 -5.14 19.14
CA GLU A 40 5.42 -5.16 20.56
C GLU A 40 6.94 -5.24 20.81
N ALA A 41 7.63 -6.14 20.11
CA ALA A 41 9.06 -6.36 20.30
C ALA A 41 9.96 -5.33 19.60
N MET A 42 9.40 -4.49 18.72
CA MET A 42 10.11 -3.42 18.04
C MET A 42 10.30 -2.21 18.99
N THR A 43 11.50 -1.63 19.02
CA THR A 43 11.78 -0.41 19.78
C THR A 43 12.37 0.70 18.89
N MET A 44 12.09 1.96 19.25
CA MET A 44 12.66 3.14 18.59
C MET A 44 14.19 3.10 18.50
N GLY A 45 14.84 2.59 19.58
CA GLY A 45 16.29 2.49 19.64
C GLY A 45 16.88 1.48 18.67
N GLN A 46 16.20 0.35 18.47
CA GLN A 46 16.59 -0.67 17.47
C GLN A 46 16.45 -0.14 16.06
N VAL A 47 15.34 0.57 15.76
CA VAL A 47 15.14 1.21 14.46
C VAL A 47 16.21 2.27 14.21
N ALA A 48 16.52 3.11 15.19
CA ALA A 48 17.58 4.12 15.07
C ALA A 48 18.93 3.48 14.73
N ALA A 49 19.30 2.41 15.44
CA ALA A 49 20.55 1.67 15.19
C ALA A 49 20.58 1.06 13.78
N ALA A 50 19.48 0.45 13.33
CA ALA A 50 19.36 -0.15 12.00
C ALA A 50 19.41 0.90 10.87
N ALA A 51 18.82 2.08 11.11
CA ALA A 51 18.84 3.21 10.16
C ALA A 51 20.16 4.01 10.18
N GLY A 52 21.11 3.66 11.07
CA GLY A 52 22.38 4.41 11.21
C GLY A 52 22.20 5.80 11.80
N VAL A 53 21.16 6.05 12.60
CA VAL A 53 20.89 7.35 13.23
C VAL A 53 21.00 7.28 14.75
N SER A 54 21.20 8.43 15.40
CA SER A 54 21.19 8.51 16.86
C SER A 54 19.75 8.41 17.41
N LYS A 55 19.60 7.91 18.68
CA LYS A 55 18.30 7.92 19.37
C LYS A 55 17.68 9.32 19.42
N PRO A 56 18.40 10.40 19.77
CA PRO A 56 17.81 11.75 19.69
C PRO A 56 17.27 12.12 18.30
N THR A 57 17.93 11.68 17.24
CA THR A 57 17.51 11.97 15.87
C THR A 57 16.15 11.35 15.55
N ILE A 58 15.90 10.11 15.94
CA ILE A 58 14.61 9.45 15.66
C ILE A 58 13.48 10.06 16.51
N TYR A 59 13.73 10.38 17.80
CA TYR A 59 12.74 11.01 18.68
C TYR A 59 12.41 12.46 18.29
N LEU A 60 13.33 13.16 17.64
CA LEU A 60 13.06 14.49 17.08
C LEU A 60 12.06 14.43 15.90
N ARG A 61 12.00 13.30 15.18
CA ARG A 61 11.18 13.10 13.99
C ARG A 61 9.84 12.42 14.30
N TYR A 62 9.85 11.45 15.19
CA TYR A 62 8.70 10.60 15.52
C TYR A 62 8.54 10.57 17.05
N ARG A 63 7.36 10.97 17.51
CA ARG A 63 7.08 11.16 18.95
C ARG A 63 6.93 9.83 19.69
N SER A 64 6.50 8.80 18.99
CA SER A 64 6.22 7.48 19.54
C SER A 64 6.47 6.37 18.52
N LYS A 65 6.43 5.11 18.99
CA LYS A 65 6.46 3.91 18.15
C LYS A 65 5.26 3.89 17.20
N ALA A 66 4.07 4.23 17.68
CA ALA A 66 2.87 4.31 16.85
C ALA A 66 2.99 5.39 15.75
N ASP A 67 3.52 6.58 16.07
CA ASP A 67 3.75 7.65 15.11
C ASP A 67 4.75 7.22 14.00
N LEU A 68 5.82 6.52 14.40
CA LEU A 68 6.80 5.96 13.48
C LEU A 68 6.19 4.90 12.55
N VAL A 69 5.40 3.97 13.10
CA VAL A 69 4.73 2.93 12.31
C VAL A 69 3.66 3.54 11.39
N ALA A 70 2.91 4.53 11.86
CA ALA A 70 1.95 5.25 11.05
C ALA A 70 2.62 5.93 9.82
N ALA A 71 3.78 6.57 10.05
CA ALA A 71 4.54 7.19 8.95
C ALA A 71 5.12 6.14 7.97
N MET A 72 5.49 4.95 8.45
CA MET A 72 5.90 3.85 7.59
C MET A 72 4.70 3.33 6.76
N ILE A 73 3.52 3.18 7.38
CA ILE A 73 2.29 2.76 6.67
C ILE A 73 1.95 3.74 5.54
N ASP A 74 2.14 5.05 5.74
CA ASP A 74 1.90 6.05 4.70
C ASP A 74 2.72 5.83 3.42
N ARG A 75 3.84 5.12 3.50
CA ARG A 75 4.68 4.76 2.36
C ARG A 75 4.27 3.45 1.67
N LEU A 76 3.32 2.71 2.23
CA LEU A 76 2.86 1.43 1.68
C LEU A 76 1.89 1.60 0.51
N GLU A 77 1.68 2.80 0.03
CA GLU A 77 0.80 3.07 -1.11
C GLU A 77 1.19 2.21 -2.33
N PRO A 78 0.27 1.38 -2.85
CA PRO A 78 0.56 0.52 -3.98
C PRO A 78 0.71 1.36 -5.27
N PRO A 79 1.68 1.03 -6.14
CA PRO A 79 1.84 1.70 -7.42
C PRO A 79 0.74 1.25 -8.39
N LEU A 80 -0.45 1.85 -8.29
CA LEU A 80 -1.58 1.52 -9.13
C LEU A 80 -1.23 1.73 -10.61
N PRO A 81 -1.46 0.73 -11.48
CA PRO A 81 -1.26 0.90 -12.91
C PRO A 81 -2.27 1.92 -13.46
N ALA A 82 -1.85 2.71 -14.44
CA ALA A 82 -2.80 3.47 -15.22
C ALA A 82 -3.74 2.49 -15.96
N THR A 83 -5.04 2.72 -15.89
CA THR A 83 -5.99 1.98 -16.72
C THR A 83 -5.70 2.29 -18.18
N THR A 84 -5.48 1.25 -18.98
CA THR A 84 -5.19 1.42 -20.42
C THR A 84 -6.43 1.86 -21.19
N GLY A 85 -7.62 1.61 -20.63
CA GLY A 85 -8.92 1.90 -21.25
C GLY A 85 -9.23 1.02 -22.45
N THR A 86 -8.38 0.03 -22.76
CA THR A 86 -8.54 -0.84 -23.93
C THR A 86 -9.42 -2.05 -23.64
N SER A 87 -9.28 -2.69 -22.49
CA SER A 87 -10.14 -3.78 -22.06
C SER A 87 -10.18 -3.92 -20.53
N ALA A 88 -11.35 -4.27 -19.99
CA ALA A 88 -11.50 -4.58 -18.56
C ALA A 88 -10.57 -5.73 -18.16
N ARG A 89 -10.45 -6.74 -19.03
CA ARG A 89 -9.58 -7.88 -18.79
C ARG A 89 -8.13 -7.48 -18.55
N ASP A 90 -7.57 -6.63 -19.38
CA ASP A 90 -6.16 -6.26 -19.30
C ASP A 90 -5.91 -5.35 -18.09
N ASP A 91 -6.81 -4.40 -17.82
CA ASP A 91 -6.75 -3.55 -16.62
C ASP A 91 -6.81 -4.41 -15.33
N LEU A 92 -7.70 -5.40 -15.26
CA LEU A 92 -7.80 -6.31 -14.11
C LEU A 92 -6.57 -7.22 -13.97
N VAL A 93 -6.01 -7.71 -15.07
CA VAL A 93 -4.77 -8.52 -15.06
C VAL A 93 -3.61 -7.72 -14.51
N ASP A 94 -3.49 -6.45 -14.87
CA ASP A 94 -2.40 -5.59 -14.38
C ASP A 94 -2.58 -5.23 -12.90
N LEU A 95 -3.81 -5.04 -12.43
CA LEU A 95 -4.11 -4.88 -11.00
C LEU A 95 -3.74 -6.12 -10.19
N VAL A 96 -4.13 -7.32 -10.64
CA VAL A 96 -3.76 -8.59 -9.98
C VAL A 96 -2.24 -8.77 -9.94
N ARG A 97 -1.54 -8.47 -11.04
CA ARG A 97 -0.07 -8.52 -11.10
C ARG A 97 0.59 -7.52 -10.15
N MET A 98 0.03 -6.31 -10.09
CA MET A 98 0.50 -5.27 -9.17
C MET A 98 0.34 -5.75 -7.73
N GLY A 99 -0.84 -6.22 -7.32
CA GLY A 99 -1.09 -6.74 -5.99
C GLY A 99 -0.14 -7.88 -5.61
N GLN A 100 0.09 -8.85 -6.51
CA GLN A 100 1.07 -9.93 -6.29
C GLN A 100 2.48 -9.37 -6.05
N ARG A 101 2.96 -8.45 -6.89
CA ARG A 101 4.30 -7.84 -6.71
C ARG A 101 4.40 -7.06 -5.41
N TRP A 102 3.32 -6.39 -5.01
CA TRP A 102 3.27 -5.63 -3.76
C TRP A 102 3.39 -6.57 -2.55
N VAL A 103 2.62 -7.68 -2.54
CA VAL A 103 2.69 -8.70 -1.48
C VAL A 103 4.06 -9.39 -1.46
N ASP A 104 4.64 -9.68 -2.62
CA ASP A 104 5.98 -10.30 -2.72
C ASP A 104 7.07 -9.36 -2.17
N ARG A 105 6.91 -8.05 -2.35
CA ARG A 105 7.86 -7.03 -1.89
C ARG A 105 7.80 -6.81 -0.38
N HIS A 106 6.60 -6.56 0.16
CA HIS A 106 6.42 -6.17 1.56
C HIS A 106 6.23 -7.37 2.48
N GLY A 107 5.73 -8.48 1.95
CA GLY A 107 5.56 -9.74 2.64
C GLY A 107 4.34 -9.78 3.57
N LEU A 108 3.86 -10.99 3.79
CA LEU A 108 2.71 -11.24 4.66
C LEU A 108 2.97 -10.91 6.13
N ARG A 109 4.23 -10.99 6.56
CA ARG A 109 4.60 -10.73 7.97
C ARG A 109 4.35 -9.27 8.37
N LEU A 110 4.62 -8.34 7.47
CA LEU A 110 4.33 -6.93 7.69
C LEU A 110 2.84 -6.71 7.89
N VAL A 111 2.03 -7.23 6.99
CA VAL A 111 0.56 -7.08 7.06
C VAL A 111 0.00 -7.76 8.30
N ALA A 112 0.46 -8.97 8.62
CA ALA A 112 0.07 -9.67 9.83
C ALA A 112 0.43 -8.87 11.09
N ALA A 113 1.60 -8.24 11.13
CA ALA A 113 2.01 -7.41 12.25
C ALA A 113 1.11 -6.19 12.46
N VAL A 114 0.58 -5.59 11.38
CA VAL A 114 -0.40 -4.48 11.48
C VAL A 114 -1.78 -4.99 11.91
N ILE A 115 -2.22 -6.12 11.36
CA ILE A 115 -3.53 -6.72 11.70
C ILE A 115 -3.59 -7.13 13.18
N LEU A 116 -2.52 -7.71 13.72
CA LEU A 116 -2.47 -8.14 15.10
C LEU A 116 -2.60 -6.98 16.11
N GLU A 117 -2.23 -5.77 15.72
CA GLU A 117 -2.34 -4.58 16.55
C GLU A 117 -3.73 -3.91 16.49
N GLN A 118 -4.67 -4.46 15.72
CA GLN A 118 -5.98 -3.83 15.51
C GLN A 118 -6.76 -3.60 16.82
N ALA A 119 -6.60 -4.47 17.82
CA ALA A 119 -7.29 -4.35 19.11
C ALA A 119 -6.73 -3.20 19.95
N ASP A 120 -5.40 -3.04 19.99
CA ASP A 120 -4.70 -2.08 20.85
C ASP A 120 -4.40 -0.76 20.11
N HIS A 121 -4.24 -0.81 18.79
CA HIS A 121 -3.91 0.29 17.91
C HIS A 121 -4.79 0.32 16.64
N PRO A 122 -6.13 0.49 16.79
CA PRO A 122 -7.06 0.48 15.64
C PRO A 122 -6.72 1.55 14.60
N GLU A 123 -6.12 2.68 15.00
CA GLU A 123 -5.70 3.76 14.11
C GLU A 123 -4.63 3.32 13.10
N LEU A 124 -3.78 2.35 13.44
CA LEU A 124 -2.77 1.80 12.50
C LEU A 124 -3.45 0.95 11.43
N MET A 125 -4.45 0.14 11.79
CA MET A 125 -5.21 -0.65 10.84
C MET A 125 -6.07 0.23 9.94
N ASP A 126 -6.71 1.27 10.46
CA ASP A 126 -7.50 2.22 9.68
C ASP A 126 -6.60 2.93 8.66
N ARG A 127 -5.41 3.34 9.08
CA ARG A 127 -4.42 3.97 8.19
C ARG A 127 -3.93 3.01 7.12
N PHE A 128 -3.65 1.75 7.47
CA PHE A 128 -3.26 0.72 6.51
C PHE A 128 -4.36 0.49 5.47
N ARG A 129 -5.62 0.41 5.91
CA ARG A 129 -6.77 0.25 5.03
C ARG A 129 -6.83 1.41 4.02
N GLN A 130 -6.80 2.65 4.51
CA GLN A 130 -6.86 3.86 3.68
C GLN A 130 -5.71 3.98 2.69
N ARG A 131 -4.51 3.53 3.05
CA ARG A 131 -3.31 3.70 2.24
C ARG A 131 -3.03 2.53 1.29
N ALA A 132 -3.34 1.31 1.70
CA ALA A 132 -2.93 0.12 0.97
C ALA A 132 -4.10 -0.74 0.47
N VAL A 133 -5.28 -0.67 1.09
CA VAL A 133 -6.43 -1.53 0.74
C VAL A 133 -7.43 -0.78 -0.13
N ASP A 134 -7.99 0.32 0.37
CA ASP A 134 -9.07 1.05 -0.29
C ASP A 134 -8.68 1.52 -1.71
N PRO A 135 -7.48 2.09 -1.96
CA PRO A 135 -7.10 2.51 -3.31
C PRO A 135 -7.05 1.35 -4.32
N VAL A 136 -6.72 0.14 -3.85
CA VAL A 136 -6.72 -1.06 -4.70
C VAL A 136 -8.14 -1.51 -5.02
N ARG A 137 -9.03 -1.54 -4.02
CA ARG A 137 -10.45 -1.85 -4.22
C ARG A 137 -11.09 -0.89 -5.22
N ASP A 138 -10.89 0.42 -5.01
CA ASP A 138 -11.37 1.46 -5.92
C ASP A 138 -10.84 1.28 -7.35
N ALA A 139 -9.60 0.83 -7.51
CA ALA A 139 -9.03 0.58 -8.83
C ALA A 139 -9.69 -0.62 -9.53
N PHE A 140 -9.98 -1.70 -8.79
CA PHE A 140 -10.74 -2.83 -9.33
C PHE A 140 -12.16 -2.43 -9.71
N GLU A 141 -12.86 -1.68 -8.84
CA GLU A 141 -14.21 -1.18 -9.11
C GLU A 141 -14.23 -0.32 -10.37
N ARG A 142 -13.30 0.63 -10.51
CA ARG A 142 -13.19 1.46 -11.72
C ARG A 142 -12.94 0.65 -12.98
N ALA A 143 -12.09 -0.38 -12.93
CA ALA A 143 -11.81 -1.24 -14.07
C ALA A 143 -13.05 -2.04 -14.50
N LEU A 144 -13.80 -2.59 -13.54
CA LEU A 144 -15.06 -3.29 -13.77
C LEU A 144 -16.12 -2.35 -14.34
N ALA A 145 -16.32 -1.18 -13.73
CA ALA A 145 -17.27 -0.16 -14.19
C ALA A 145 -16.97 0.32 -15.62
N ALA A 146 -15.70 0.52 -15.96
CA ALA A 146 -15.29 0.85 -17.31
C ALA A 146 -15.62 -0.28 -18.31
N GLY A 147 -15.45 -1.55 -17.92
CA GLY A 147 -15.83 -2.71 -18.73
C GLY A 147 -17.34 -2.78 -18.95
N VAL A 148 -18.15 -2.49 -17.94
CA VAL A 148 -19.61 -2.38 -18.08
C VAL A 148 -19.97 -1.25 -19.04
N ALA A 149 -19.36 -0.07 -18.88
CA ALA A 149 -19.63 1.07 -19.76
C ALA A 149 -19.29 0.81 -21.23
N ARG A 150 -18.27 -0.04 -21.51
CA ARG A 150 -17.91 -0.46 -22.87
C ARG A 150 -18.75 -1.65 -23.39
N GLY A 151 -19.65 -2.21 -22.57
CA GLY A 151 -20.45 -3.39 -22.94
C GLY A 151 -19.66 -4.71 -22.96
N GLU A 152 -18.48 -4.76 -22.34
CA GLU A 152 -17.67 -5.98 -22.20
C GLU A 152 -18.21 -6.89 -21.09
N LEU A 153 -18.76 -6.27 -20.05
CA LEU A 153 -19.26 -6.93 -18.83
C LEU A 153 -20.74 -6.63 -18.59
N ARG A 154 -21.42 -7.53 -17.89
CA ARG A 154 -22.79 -7.30 -17.42
C ARG A 154 -22.79 -6.22 -16.34
N ARG A 155 -23.94 -5.58 -16.12
CA ARG A 155 -24.09 -4.50 -15.14
C ARG A 155 -23.82 -4.94 -13.69
N ASP A 156 -24.09 -6.20 -13.38
CA ASP A 156 -23.85 -6.82 -12.06
C ASP A 156 -22.42 -7.32 -11.87
N ALA A 157 -21.51 -7.02 -12.79
CA ALA A 157 -20.09 -7.35 -12.66
C ALA A 157 -19.33 -6.39 -11.72
N VAL A 158 -19.92 -5.24 -11.39
CA VAL A 158 -19.37 -4.33 -10.36
C VAL A 158 -19.90 -4.78 -9.02
N ASP A 159 -19.20 -5.69 -8.38
CA ASP A 159 -19.63 -6.42 -7.21
C ASP A 159 -18.46 -6.66 -6.26
N ASP A 160 -18.69 -6.49 -4.95
CA ASP A 160 -17.67 -6.63 -3.90
C ASP A 160 -17.08 -8.04 -3.85
N GLU A 161 -17.89 -9.07 -4.08
CA GLU A 161 -17.44 -10.47 -4.10
C GLU A 161 -16.48 -10.74 -5.26
N ILE A 162 -16.68 -10.09 -6.39
CA ILE A 162 -15.76 -10.17 -7.54
C ILE A 162 -14.44 -9.47 -7.20
N ILE A 163 -14.52 -8.30 -6.59
CA ILE A 163 -13.34 -7.55 -6.14
C ILE A 163 -12.57 -8.37 -5.10
N ASP A 164 -13.28 -8.94 -4.13
CA ASP A 164 -12.67 -9.78 -3.08
C ASP A 164 -12.02 -11.05 -3.67
N ALA A 165 -12.63 -11.69 -4.66
CA ALA A 165 -12.05 -12.83 -5.34
C ALA A 165 -10.75 -12.45 -6.09
N LEU A 166 -10.74 -11.31 -6.79
CA LEU A 166 -9.58 -10.81 -7.53
C LEU A 166 -8.44 -10.41 -6.57
N ALA A 167 -8.76 -9.62 -5.54
CA ALA A 167 -7.80 -9.14 -4.56
C ALA A 167 -7.35 -10.26 -3.62
N GLY A 168 -8.24 -11.12 -3.16
CA GLY A 168 -7.94 -12.21 -2.24
C GLY A 168 -7.05 -13.30 -2.84
N ALA A 169 -7.09 -13.50 -4.15
CA ALA A 169 -6.37 -14.58 -4.81
C ALA A 169 -4.84 -14.49 -4.65
N TYR A 170 -4.24 -13.29 -4.71
CA TYR A 170 -2.80 -13.15 -4.53
C TYR A 170 -2.39 -13.29 -3.05
N TRP A 171 -3.24 -12.90 -2.10
CA TRP A 171 -3.04 -13.15 -0.67
C TRP A 171 -3.07 -14.65 -0.37
N ALA A 172 -4.10 -15.36 -0.85
CA ALA A 172 -4.24 -16.81 -0.66
C ALA A 172 -3.03 -17.59 -1.23
N ARG A 173 -2.52 -17.18 -2.39
CA ARG A 173 -1.32 -17.79 -2.97
C ARG A 173 -0.09 -17.57 -2.11
N SER A 174 0.11 -16.36 -1.63
CA SER A 174 1.26 -16.01 -0.78
C SER A 174 1.21 -16.77 0.55
N TRP A 175 0.05 -16.91 1.17
CA TRP A 175 -0.13 -17.74 2.36
C TRP A 175 0.19 -19.22 2.12
N ALA A 176 -0.26 -19.74 0.99
CA ALA A 176 0.00 -21.13 0.59
C ALA A 176 1.45 -21.33 0.11
N LYS A 177 2.31 -20.31 0.12
CA LYS A 177 3.67 -20.34 -0.44
C LYS A 177 3.70 -20.87 -1.88
N ARG A 178 2.67 -20.58 -2.66
CA ARG A 178 2.55 -21.01 -4.05
C ARG A 178 3.08 -19.92 -4.98
N PRO A 179 4.16 -20.17 -5.74
CA PRO A 179 4.65 -19.19 -6.70
C PRO A 179 3.57 -18.91 -7.76
N ALA A 180 3.49 -17.68 -8.24
CA ALA A 180 2.61 -17.31 -9.34
C ALA A 180 3.20 -17.82 -10.67
N PRO A 181 2.65 -18.88 -11.30
CA PRO A 181 3.18 -19.38 -12.56
C PRO A 181 2.91 -18.36 -13.68
N ARG A 182 3.73 -18.44 -14.73
CA ARG A 182 3.56 -17.55 -15.88
C ARG A 182 2.11 -17.55 -16.37
N GLY A 183 1.52 -16.35 -16.59
CA GLY A 183 0.14 -16.19 -17.03
C GLY A 183 -0.94 -16.43 -15.96
N TRP A 184 -0.57 -16.65 -14.71
CA TRP A 184 -1.53 -16.91 -13.63
C TRP A 184 -2.59 -15.82 -13.48
N ALA A 185 -2.20 -14.55 -13.47
CA ALA A 185 -3.15 -13.45 -13.32
C ALA A 185 -4.19 -13.44 -14.47
N GLY A 186 -3.75 -13.68 -15.71
CA GLY A 186 -4.67 -13.79 -16.83
C GLY A 186 -5.67 -14.93 -16.66
N ARG A 187 -5.22 -16.14 -16.28
CA ARG A 187 -6.14 -17.27 -16.04
C ARG A 187 -7.12 -17.04 -14.90
N LEU A 188 -6.70 -16.34 -13.83
CA LEU A 188 -7.60 -15.95 -12.75
C LEU A 188 -8.69 -15.02 -13.26
N VAL A 189 -8.29 -13.93 -13.92
CA VAL A 189 -9.22 -12.94 -14.47
C VAL A 189 -10.15 -13.58 -15.49
N ASP A 190 -9.63 -14.38 -16.43
CA ASP A 190 -10.46 -15.11 -17.42
C ASP A 190 -11.46 -16.06 -16.76
N GLY A 191 -11.06 -16.69 -15.63
CA GLY A 191 -11.95 -17.56 -14.85
C GLY A 191 -13.13 -16.80 -14.25
N ILE A 192 -12.87 -15.64 -13.66
CA ILE A 192 -13.88 -14.79 -13.01
C ILE A 192 -14.77 -14.14 -14.09
N LEU A 193 -14.17 -13.56 -15.13
CA LEU A 193 -14.92 -12.85 -16.16
C LEU A 193 -15.83 -13.74 -16.99
N ARG A 194 -15.58 -15.06 -17.09
CA ARG A 194 -16.53 -15.99 -17.75
C ARG A 194 -17.91 -15.94 -17.11
N GLY A 195 -18.01 -15.76 -15.78
CA GLY A 195 -19.28 -15.58 -15.08
C GLY A 195 -19.92 -14.20 -15.26
N CYS A 196 -19.14 -13.20 -15.68
CA CYS A 196 -19.57 -11.79 -15.78
C CYS A 196 -19.74 -11.30 -17.22
N SER A 197 -19.47 -12.11 -18.22
CA SER A 197 -19.53 -11.73 -19.64
C SER A 197 -20.96 -11.64 -20.15
N GLN A 198 -21.27 -10.66 -20.98
CA GLN A 198 -22.62 -10.51 -21.57
C GLN A 198 -23.03 -11.68 -22.51
N ARG A 199 -22.08 -12.43 -23.04
CA ARG A 199 -22.36 -13.48 -24.06
C ARG A 199 -22.99 -14.77 -23.52
N LEU A 200 -23.19 -14.92 -22.20
CA LEU A 200 -23.79 -16.11 -21.59
C LEU A 200 -25.33 -16.04 -21.43
N ASN A 201 -25.98 -14.94 -21.82
CA ASN A 201 -27.45 -14.76 -21.66
C ASN A 201 -28.24 -14.89 -22.97
N ASP A 202 -27.61 -15.32 -24.07
CA ASP A 202 -28.32 -15.55 -25.38
C ASP A 202 -28.57 -17.05 -25.65
N ILE A 203 -28.85 -17.86 -24.60
CA ILE A 203 -29.31 -19.24 -24.72
C ILE A 203 -30.63 -19.40 -24.00
#